data_94c70a4f73beec3b4fe453ab174a1d3b
#
_entry.id   94c70a4f73beec3b4fe453ab174a1d3b
#
_cell.length_a   1.000
_cell.length_b   1.000
_cell.length_c   1.000
_cell.angle_alpha   90.00
_cell.angle_beta   90.00
_cell.angle_gamma   90.00
#
_symmetry.space_group_name_H-M   'P 1'
#
loop_
_entity.id
_entity.type
_entity.pdbx_description
1 polymer ?
#
loop_
_entity_poly.entity_id
_entity_poly.type
_entity_poly.pdbx_seq_one_letter_code
_entity_poly.pdbx_strand_id
1 'polypeptide(L)'
;MEYNFDEVIDRSRNRAAKYDERMKKFGRQDVIPLWVADMDFRTAQPIIDALKEKAEQGIFGYTSRPDSYFESIRGWQKRRNGWEIRPELMSWSLGVVPALSSLVKLFSEPGDSILIQTPVYSEFYDVTEAWGRNVLENQMVEKDGSWSIDFEDFEEKAKQARMFLLCSPHNPLGIVWTREELNRMARICIENDVLLVSDEIHSDLVFHGKKHIPTATLSEDIAGKVIACISGTKTFNLAGLQASAVIFPNEEMKRKFDTFWMAMEDVYKRQAQGLPVQVWF
;
A
#
# COMPACT_ATOMS: atom_id res chain seq x y z
N MET A 1 -6.37 -10.61 26.62
CA MET A 1 -7.01 -9.28 26.67
C MET A 1 -8.33 -9.36 25.94
N GLU A 2 -9.37 -8.86 26.55
CA GLU A 2 -10.67 -8.70 25.93
C GLU A 2 -10.78 -7.29 25.35
N TYR A 3 -11.18 -7.14 24.09
CA TYR A 3 -11.34 -5.85 23.44
C TYR A 3 -12.82 -5.50 23.39
N ASN A 4 -13.16 -4.26 23.75
CA ASN A 4 -14.52 -3.76 23.67
C ASN A 4 -14.73 -3.03 22.34
N PHE A 5 -15.44 -3.64 21.40
CA PHE A 5 -15.78 -3.05 20.11
C PHE A 5 -17.11 -2.29 20.12
N ASP A 6 -17.83 -2.30 21.24
CA ASP A 6 -19.09 -1.57 21.42
C ASP A 6 -18.86 -0.19 22.07
N GLU A 7 -17.61 0.12 22.46
CA GLU A 7 -17.26 1.43 23.01
C GLU A 7 -17.42 2.53 21.94
N VAL A 8 -18.31 3.46 22.18
CA VAL A 8 -18.47 4.65 21.33
C VAL A 8 -17.43 5.69 21.73
N ILE A 9 -16.48 5.95 20.84
CA ILE A 9 -15.39 6.89 21.06
C ILE A 9 -15.77 8.24 20.43
N ASP A 10 -15.84 9.30 21.23
CA ASP A 10 -16.01 10.65 20.72
C ASP A 10 -14.74 11.11 19.97
N ARG A 11 -14.89 11.32 18.67
CA ARG A 11 -13.80 11.76 17.79
C ARG A 11 -13.84 13.25 17.45
N SER A 12 -14.74 14.01 18.08
CA SER A 12 -14.94 15.45 17.79
C SER A 12 -13.74 16.34 18.17
N ARG A 13 -12.76 15.84 18.96
CA ARG A 13 -11.63 16.61 19.47
C ARG A 13 -10.26 16.05 19.13
N ASN A 14 -10.19 15.06 18.24
CA ASN A 14 -8.92 14.39 17.93
C ASN A 14 -8.35 14.76 16.55
N ARG A 15 -8.88 15.80 15.91
CA ARG A 15 -8.48 16.26 14.58
C ARG A 15 -8.53 15.15 13.52
N ALA A 16 -9.56 14.30 13.60
CA ALA A 16 -9.81 13.26 12.64
C ALA A 16 -10.38 13.85 11.34
N ALA A 17 -9.66 13.79 10.24
CA ALA A 17 -10.11 14.26 8.94
C ALA A 17 -11.50 13.71 8.58
N LYS A 18 -11.74 12.42 8.87
CA LYS A 18 -13.02 11.73 8.67
C LYS A 18 -14.22 12.50 9.27
N TYR A 19 -14.05 13.10 10.44
CA TYR A 19 -15.09 13.82 11.17
C TYR A 19 -15.04 15.34 10.96
N ASP A 20 -13.85 15.92 11.01
CA ASP A 20 -13.69 17.39 11.00
C ASP A 20 -13.95 17.99 9.62
N GLU A 21 -13.71 17.23 8.55
CA GLU A 21 -13.89 17.71 7.18
C GLU A 21 -15.30 17.47 6.60
N ARG A 22 -16.26 16.97 7.39
CA ARG A 22 -17.63 16.69 6.92
C ARG A 22 -18.30 17.90 6.27
N MET A 23 -18.21 19.07 6.91
CA MET A 23 -18.78 20.30 6.35
C MET A 23 -18.16 20.66 5.00
N LYS A 24 -16.83 20.55 4.89
CA LYS A 24 -16.09 20.83 3.65
C LYS A 24 -16.43 19.85 2.52
N LYS A 25 -16.57 18.56 2.85
CA LYS A 25 -16.80 17.48 1.87
C LYS A 25 -18.27 17.34 1.46
N PHE A 26 -19.20 17.50 2.41
CA PHE A 26 -20.61 17.15 2.23
C PHE A 26 -21.57 18.33 2.47
N GLY A 27 -21.06 19.50 2.86
CA GLY A 27 -21.89 20.67 3.20
C GLY A 27 -22.73 20.49 4.48
N ARG A 28 -22.49 19.41 5.26
CA ARG A 28 -23.25 19.04 6.46
C ARG A 28 -22.33 18.45 7.52
N GLN A 29 -22.63 18.72 8.81
CA GLN A 29 -21.90 18.18 9.96
C GLN A 29 -22.53 16.91 10.55
N ASP A 30 -23.80 16.67 10.29
CA ASP A 30 -24.63 15.64 10.91
C ASP A 30 -24.65 14.31 10.12
N VAL A 31 -23.79 14.17 9.11
CA VAL A 31 -23.66 12.93 8.36
C VAL A 31 -22.83 11.90 9.12
N ILE A 32 -23.16 10.61 8.97
CA ILE A 32 -22.31 9.51 9.42
C ILE A 32 -21.18 9.36 8.39
N PRO A 33 -19.91 9.63 8.79
CA PRO A 33 -18.81 9.64 7.82
C PRO A 33 -18.29 8.22 7.56
N LEU A 34 -18.38 7.78 6.30
CA LEU A 34 -17.85 6.48 5.84
C LEU A 34 -16.85 6.64 4.67
N TRP A 35 -16.36 7.85 4.43
CA TRP A 35 -15.55 8.21 3.28
C TRP A 35 -14.03 8.01 3.48
N VAL A 36 -13.58 7.90 4.71
CA VAL A 36 -12.18 7.57 5.06
C VAL A 36 -12.14 6.20 5.70
N ALA A 37 -11.23 5.36 5.24
CA ALA A 37 -11.07 3.98 5.70
C ALA A 37 -10.19 3.88 6.96
N ASP A 38 -10.41 4.73 7.96
CA ASP A 38 -9.97 4.54 9.34
C ASP A 38 -11.13 4.00 10.19
N MET A 39 -10.80 3.15 11.16
CA MET A 39 -11.80 2.53 12.02
C MET A 39 -12.17 3.47 13.18
N ASP A 40 -13.36 3.28 13.75
CA ASP A 40 -13.82 3.98 14.95
C ASP A 40 -13.53 3.18 16.24
N PHE A 41 -12.76 2.11 16.13
CA PHE A 41 -12.27 1.29 17.24
C PHE A 41 -10.87 1.72 17.67
N ARG A 42 -10.54 1.52 18.95
CA ARG A 42 -9.18 1.67 19.44
C ARG A 42 -8.26 0.65 18.75
N THR A 43 -7.03 1.07 18.49
CA THR A 43 -5.98 0.10 18.15
C THR A 43 -5.65 -0.79 19.34
N ALA A 44 -4.94 -1.90 19.11
CA ALA A 44 -4.59 -2.86 20.13
C ALA A 44 -3.76 -2.24 21.28
N GLN A 45 -4.06 -2.62 22.53
CA GLN A 45 -3.42 -2.05 23.71
C GLN A 45 -1.88 -2.13 23.68
N PRO A 46 -1.23 -3.22 23.22
CA PRO A 46 0.24 -3.27 23.13
C PRO A 46 0.82 -2.18 22.21
N ILE A 47 0.10 -1.77 21.17
CA ILE A 47 0.53 -0.67 20.29
C ILE A 47 0.45 0.67 21.02
N ILE A 48 -0.64 0.89 21.75
CA ILE A 48 -0.82 2.10 22.58
C ILE A 48 0.31 2.19 23.61
N ASP A 49 0.63 1.07 24.25
CA ASP A 49 1.67 1.04 25.31
C ASP A 49 3.06 1.34 24.72
N ALA A 50 3.41 0.77 23.57
CA ALA A 50 4.66 1.07 22.86
C ALA A 50 4.77 2.56 22.45
N LEU A 51 3.66 3.16 22.01
CA LEU A 51 3.63 4.59 21.67
C LEU A 51 3.80 5.49 22.92
N LYS A 52 3.16 5.10 24.04
CA LYS A 52 3.34 5.82 25.32
C LYS A 52 4.77 5.74 25.81
N GLU A 53 5.37 4.54 25.81
CA GLU A 53 6.76 4.35 26.19
C GLU A 53 7.68 5.26 25.37
N LYS A 54 7.48 5.31 24.05
CA LYS A 54 8.26 6.20 23.17
C LYS A 54 8.03 7.68 23.48
N ALA A 55 6.80 8.08 23.77
CA ALA A 55 6.47 9.46 24.14
C ALA A 55 7.09 9.86 25.49
N GLU A 56 7.09 8.96 26.47
CA GLU A 56 7.66 9.18 27.80
C GLU A 56 9.18 9.36 27.76
N GLN A 57 9.89 8.75 26.80
CA GLN A 57 11.31 8.99 26.59
C GLN A 57 11.63 10.46 26.25
N GLY A 58 10.69 11.16 25.61
CA GLY A 58 10.78 12.60 25.31
C GLY A 58 11.84 12.99 24.27
N ILE A 59 12.50 12.01 23.61
CA ILE A 59 13.53 12.24 22.60
C ILE A 59 13.06 11.67 21.28
N PHE A 60 12.75 12.56 20.35
CA PHE A 60 12.19 12.22 19.03
C PHE A 60 13.23 12.41 17.92
N GLY A 61 14.43 11.88 18.13
CA GLY A 61 15.51 11.87 17.14
C GLY A 61 15.25 10.88 15.99
N TYR A 62 16.22 10.80 15.08
CA TYR A 62 16.13 9.86 13.96
C TYR A 62 16.05 8.41 14.43
N THR A 63 15.08 7.68 13.90
CA THR A 63 14.81 6.29 14.29
C THR A 63 15.42 5.33 13.27
N SER A 64 16.27 4.40 13.76
CA SER A 64 16.76 3.29 12.94
C SER A 64 15.66 2.26 12.70
N ARG A 65 15.79 1.51 11.62
CA ARG A 65 14.95 0.35 11.31
C ARG A 65 15.81 -0.91 11.42
N PRO A 66 15.85 -1.54 12.60
CA PRO A 66 16.65 -2.75 12.82
C PRO A 66 16.06 -3.94 12.06
N ASP A 67 16.83 -5.02 11.94
CA ASP A 67 16.38 -6.25 11.29
C ASP A 67 15.06 -6.78 11.87
N SER A 68 14.84 -6.60 13.19
CA SER A 68 13.60 -6.98 13.86
C SER A 68 12.34 -6.31 13.30
N TYR A 69 12.47 -5.12 12.69
CA TYR A 69 11.36 -4.47 11.99
C TYR A 69 10.92 -5.30 10.77
N PHE A 70 11.87 -5.69 9.92
CA PHE A 70 11.59 -6.48 8.73
C PHE A 70 11.17 -7.92 9.08
N GLU A 71 11.78 -8.52 10.10
CA GLU A 71 11.42 -9.84 10.62
C GLU A 71 10.00 -9.88 11.19
N SER A 72 9.53 -8.79 11.81
CA SER A 72 8.15 -8.69 12.29
C SER A 72 7.15 -8.74 11.14
N ILE A 73 7.43 -8.03 10.04
CA ILE A 73 6.61 -8.03 8.82
C ILE A 73 6.63 -9.42 8.17
N ARG A 74 7.83 -10.01 7.99
CA ARG A 74 7.99 -11.37 7.46
C ARG A 74 7.20 -12.39 8.29
N GLY A 75 7.37 -12.35 9.60
CA GLY A 75 6.67 -13.25 10.52
C GLY A 75 5.14 -13.10 10.45
N TRP A 76 4.64 -11.88 10.30
CA TRP A 76 3.22 -11.63 10.11
C TRP A 76 2.70 -12.25 8.81
N GLN A 77 3.34 -11.96 7.69
CA GLN A 77 2.92 -12.46 6.38
C GLN A 77 2.99 -14.00 6.31
N LYS A 78 4.01 -14.60 6.91
CA LYS A 78 4.13 -16.05 7.00
C LYS A 78 2.96 -16.68 7.77
N ARG A 79 2.62 -16.12 8.95
CA ARG A 79 1.51 -16.65 9.77
C ARG A 79 0.14 -16.42 9.17
N ARG A 80 -0.09 -15.25 8.57
CA ARG A 80 -1.41 -14.85 8.05
C ARG A 80 -1.68 -15.40 6.65
N ASN A 81 -0.71 -15.27 5.77
CA ASN A 81 -0.89 -15.52 4.34
C ASN A 81 -0.04 -16.69 3.81
N GLY A 82 0.82 -17.30 4.65
CA GLY A 82 1.74 -18.35 4.21
C GLY A 82 2.86 -17.84 3.30
N TRP A 83 3.07 -16.51 3.26
CA TRP A 83 4.07 -15.90 2.40
C TRP A 83 5.42 -15.77 3.11
N GLU A 84 6.43 -16.45 2.59
CA GLU A 84 7.81 -16.37 3.06
C GLU A 84 8.54 -15.27 2.31
N ILE A 85 8.60 -14.08 2.90
CA ILE A 85 9.29 -12.93 2.31
C ILE A 85 10.77 -12.99 2.66
N ARG A 86 11.65 -12.65 1.73
CA ARG A 86 13.08 -12.44 1.96
C ARG A 86 13.31 -11.01 2.48
N PRO A 87 13.80 -10.82 3.73
CA PRO A 87 13.99 -9.50 4.34
C PRO A 87 14.87 -8.57 3.50
N GLU A 88 15.89 -9.12 2.85
CA GLU A 88 16.81 -8.40 1.97
C GLU A 88 16.15 -7.79 0.73
N LEU A 89 14.95 -8.23 0.37
CA LEU A 89 14.15 -7.66 -0.72
C LEU A 89 13.07 -6.69 -0.25
N MET A 90 13.00 -6.40 1.05
CA MET A 90 12.05 -5.41 1.58
C MET A 90 12.69 -4.03 1.65
N SER A 91 11.91 -3.03 1.30
CA SER A 91 12.15 -1.61 1.61
C SER A 91 10.99 -1.06 2.42
N TRP A 92 11.19 0.04 3.11
CA TRP A 92 10.15 0.73 3.84
C TRP A 92 9.67 1.97 3.07
N SER A 93 8.47 2.44 3.42
CA SER A 93 7.90 3.69 2.90
C SER A 93 6.99 4.33 3.95
N LEU A 94 6.74 5.63 3.82
CA LEU A 94 5.84 6.42 4.68
C LEU A 94 4.35 6.11 4.46
N GLY A 95 4.03 5.07 3.70
CA GLY A 95 2.68 4.63 3.37
C GLY A 95 2.64 4.03 1.98
N VAL A 96 1.55 3.32 1.65
CA VAL A 96 1.43 2.66 0.35
C VAL A 96 1.27 3.69 -0.78
N VAL A 97 0.52 4.77 -0.59
CA VAL A 97 0.36 5.81 -1.62
C VAL A 97 1.71 6.47 -1.99
N PRO A 98 2.55 6.92 -1.04
CA PRO A 98 3.92 7.36 -1.36
C PRO A 98 4.78 6.29 -2.04
N ALA A 99 4.61 5.00 -1.68
CA ALA A 99 5.30 3.91 -2.35
C ALA A 99 4.86 3.79 -3.81
N LEU A 100 3.55 3.73 -4.09
CA LEU A 100 3.00 3.66 -5.45
C LEU A 100 3.46 4.85 -6.30
N SER A 101 3.38 6.07 -5.76
CA SER A 101 3.86 7.28 -6.43
C SER A 101 5.33 7.17 -6.82
N SER A 102 6.18 6.66 -5.91
CA SER A 102 7.60 6.45 -6.17
C SER A 102 7.85 5.37 -7.22
N LEU A 103 7.07 4.28 -7.19
CA LEU A 103 7.17 3.19 -8.15
C LEU A 103 6.77 3.64 -9.56
N VAL A 104 5.68 4.41 -9.69
CA VAL A 104 5.28 5.04 -10.95
C VAL A 104 6.41 5.94 -11.48
N LYS A 105 6.97 6.80 -10.62
CA LYS A 105 8.08 7.69 -11.00
C LYS A 105 9.32 6.94 -11.48
N LEU A 106 9.67 5.83 -10.82
CA LEU A 106 10.93 5.12 -11.04
C LEU A 106 10.89 4.12 -12.19
N PHE A 107 9.74 3.51 -12.45
CA PHE A 107 9.62 2.39 -13.37
C PHE A 107 8.76 2.69 -14.62
N SER A 108 8.44 3.96 -14.83
CA SER A 108 7.83 4.45 -16.06
C SER A 108 8.40 5.83 -16.43
N GLU A 109 8.10 6.32 -17.64
CA GLU A 109 8.49 7.63 -18.12
C GLU A 109 7.27 8.52 -18.37
N PRO A 110 7.40 9.86 -18.40
CA PRO A 110 6.29 10.72 -18.79
C PRO A 110 5.72 10.35 -20.17
N GLY A 111 4.38 10.25 -20.23
CA GLY A 111 3.68 9.78 -21.42
C GLY A 111 3.41 8.27 -21.46
N ASP A 112 4.09 7.46 -20.64
CA ASP A 112 3.73 6.04 -20.48
C ASP A 112 2.32 5.89 -19.90
N SER A 113 1.71 4.75 -20.19
CA SER A 113 0.38 4.41 -19.70
C SER A 113 0.44 3.46 -18.51
N ILE A 114 -0.38 3.73 -17.50
CA ILE A 114 -0.54 2.92 -16.30
C ILE A 114 -1.95 2.33 -16.31
N LEU A 115 -2.05 1.01 -16.31
CA LEU A 115 -3.32 0.28 -16.28
C LEU A 115 -3.86 0.20 -14.86
N ILE A 116 -5.15 0.46 -14.71
CA ILE A 116 -5.90 0.31 -13.44
C ILE A 116 -7.27 -0.34 -13.72
N GLN A 117 -7.84 -0.99 -12.73
CA GLN A 117 -9.19 -1.60 -12.83
C GLN A 117 -10.21 -0.74 -12.11
N THR A 118 -11.18 -0.20 -12.84
CA THR A 118 -12.15 0.78 -12.31
C THR A 118 -13.55 0.21 -12.10
N PRO A 119 -14.31 0.70 -11.08
CA PRO A 119 -13.93 1.76 -10.13
C PRO A 119 -12.86 1.31 -9.13
N VAL A 120 -11.90 2.18 -8.81
CA VAL A 120 -10.78 1.89 -7.91
C VAL A 120 -10.49 3.09 -7.01
N TYR A 121 -9.65 2.90 -6.01
CA TYR A 121 -9.18 3.93 -5.09
C TYR A 121 -8.61 5.14 -5.86
N SER A 122 -9.09 6.35 -5.52
CA SER A 122 -8.82 7.58 -6.28
C SER A 122 -7.34 7.90 -6.44
N GLU A 123 -6.52 7.56 -5.42
CA GLU A 123 -5.10 7.84 -5.45
C GLU A 123 -4.34 7.08 -6.55
N PHE A 124 -4.93 6.04 -7.15
CA PHE A 124 -4.33 5.39 -8.32
C PHE A 124 -4.30 6.32 -9.54
N TYR A 125 -5.31 7.18 -9.68
CA TYR A 125 -5.29 8.28 -10.66
C TYR A 125 -4.26 9.34 -10.26
N ASP A 126 -4.33 9.82 -9.01
CA ASP A 126 -3.47 10.90 -8.53
C ASP A 126 -1.98 10.57 -8.65
N VAL A 127 -1.55 9.36 -8.25
CA VAL A 127 -0.14 8.94 -8.35
C VAL A 127 0.31 8.74 -9.81
N THR A 128 -0.60 8.44 -10.72
CA THR A 128 -0.33 8.28 -12.15
C THR A 128 -0.15 9.64 -12.81
N GLU A 129 -1.14 10.51 -12.65
CA GLU A 129 -1.21 11.82 -13.31
C GLU A 129 -0.17 12.79 -12.76
N ALA A 130 0.13 12.75 -11.45
CA ALA A 130 1.12 13.60 -10.81
C ALA A 130 2.52 13.53 -11.47
N TRP A 131 2.83 12.43 -12.12
CA TRP A 131 4.10 12.24 -12.82
C TRP A 131 3.99 12.35 -14.34
N GLY A 132 2.85 12.81 -14.88
CA GLY A 132 2.61 12.96 -16.32
C GLY A 132 2.47 11.62 -17.06
N ARG A 133 1.95 10.59 -16.39
CA ARG A 133 1.58 9.31 -17.01
C ARG A 133 0.12 9.34 -17.41
N ASN A 134 -0.24 8.50 -18.38
CA ASN A 134 -1.62 8.35 -18.82
C ASN A 134 -2.29 7.22 -18.06
N VAL A 135 -3.54 7.39 -17.68
CA VAL A 135 -4.34 6.33 -17.08
C VAL A 135 -5.02 5.52 -18.18
N LEU A 136 -4.87 4.19 -18.15
CA LEU A 136 -5.67 3.24 -18.90
C LEU A 136 -6.63 2.53 -17.97
N GLU A 137 -7.92 2.67 -18.20
CA GLU A 137 -8.96 2.09 -17.35
C GLU A 137 -9.48 0.77 -17.92
N ASN A 138 -9.24 -0.35 -17.25
CA ASN A 138 -10.00 -1.56 -17.45
C ASN A 138 -11.26 -1.48 -16.58
N GLN A 139 -12.38 -1.14 -17.18
CA GLN A 139 -13.64 -1.00 -16.47
C GLN A 139 -14.20 -2.37 -16.12
N MET A 140 -14.43 -2.60 -14.83
CA MET A 140 -15.07 -3.82 -14.34
C MET A 140 -16.53 -3.88 -14.76
N VAL A 141 -17.00 -5.09 -15.03
CA VAL A 141 -18.37 -5.35 -15.47
C VAL A 141 -19.22 -5.70 -14.25
N GLU A 142 -20.25 -4.89 -14.00
CA GLU A 142 -21.26 -5.20 -12.97
C GLU A 142 -22.42 -5.99 -13.61
N LYS A 143 -22.79 -7.10 -12.97
CA LYS A 143 -23.95 -7.88 -13.32
C LYS A 143 -24.59 -8.46 -12.08
N ASP A 144 -25.86 -8.14 -11.85
CA ASP A 144 -26.68 -8.65 -10.74
C ASP A 144 -26.01 -8.48 -9.35
N GLY A 145 -25.36 -7.32 -9.13
CA GLY A 145 -24.64 -6.99 -7.89
C GLY A 145 -23.28 -7.71 -7.76
N SER A 146 -22.83 -8.41 -8.78
CA SER A 146 -21.51 -9.04 -8.84
C SER A 146 -20.62 -8.33 -9.85
N TRP A 147 -19.35 -8.20 -9.52
CA TRP A 147 -18.34 -7.56 -10.37
C TRP A 147 -17.39 -8.59 -10.95
N SER A 148 -17.03 -8.42 -12.19
CA SER A 148 -16.09 -9.27 -12.90
C SER A 148 -15.13 -8.45 -13.77
N ILE A 149 -13.97 -9.03 -14.09
CA ILE A 149 -12.97 -8.43 -14.97
C ILE A 149 -13.38 -8.66 -16.42
N ASP A 150 -13.39 -7.60 -17.22
CA ASP A 150 -13.34 -7.73 -18.68
C ASP A 150 -11.91 -8.06 -19.10
N PHE A 151 -11.61 -9.32 -19.27
CA PHE A 151 -10.27 -9.78 -19.60
C PHE A 151 -9.88 -9.53 -21.06
N GLU A 152 -10.82 -9.36 -21.96
CA GLU A 152 -10.51 -9.00 -23.36
C GLU A 152 -10.03 -7.56 -23.41
N ASP A 153 -10.75 -6.66 -22.76
CA ASP A 153 -10.35 -5.26 -22.62
C ASP A 153 -9.06 -5.12 -21.81
N PHE A 154 -8.88 -5.92 -20.74
CA PHE A 154 -7.65 -5.91 -19.94
C PHE A 154 -6.42 -6.28 -20.80
N GLU A 155 -6.51 -7.33 -21.61
CA GLU A 155 -5.42 -7.77 -22.47
C GLU A 155 -5.08 -6.73 -23.55
N GLU A 156 -6.09 -6.13 -24.19
CA GLU A 156 -5.86 -5.07 -25.18
C GLU A 156 -5.17 -3.83 -24.55
N LYS A 157 -5.53 -3.48 -23.34
CA LYS A 157 -4.91 -2.36 -22.61
C LYS A 157 -3.51 -2.70 -22.09
N ALA A 158 -3.29 -3.95 -21.68
CA ALA A 158 -1.96 -4.41 -21.27
C ALA A 158 -0.91 -4.25 -22.38
N LYS A 159 -1.27 -4.43 -23.65
CA LYS A 159 -0.37 -4.21 -24.80
C LYS A 159 0.13 -2.77 -24.92
N GLN A 160 -0.53 -1.82 -24.26
CA GLN A 160 -0.21 -0.39 -24.30
C GLN A 160 0.31 0.13 -22.96
N ALA A 161 0.26 -0.69 -21.91
CA ALA A 161 0.62 -0.29 -20.56
C ALA A 161 2.09 -0.56 -20.26
N ARG A 162 2.72 0.35 -19.52
CA ARG A 162 4.04 0.15 -18.93
C ARG A 162 3.96 -0.54 -17.57
N MET A 163 2.88 -0.28 -16.84
CA MET A 163 2.65 -0.78 -15.49
C MET A 163 1.17 -1.05 -15.26
N PHE A 164 0.88 -2.05 -14.44
CA PHE A 164 -0.46 -2.29 -13.90
C PHE A 164 -0.44 -2.11 -12.38
N LEU A 165 -1.29 -1.21 -11.87
CA LEU A 165 -1.52 -1.05 -10.44
C LEU A 165 -2.72 -1.92 -10.04
N LEU A 166 -2.45 -3.04 -9.40
CA LEU A 166 -3.46 -3.96 -8.89
C LEU A 166 -3.85 -3.60 -7.46
N CYS A 167 -5.15 -3.43 -7.20
CA CYS A 167 -5.71 -3.31 -5.85
C CYS A 167 -6.17 -4.69 -5.37
N SER A 168 -5.53 -5.27 -4.34
CA SER A 168 -5.81 -6.64 -3.89
C SER A 168 -5.69 -6.80 -2.36
N PRO A 169 -6.78 -6.94 -1.63
CA PRO A 169 -8.21 -6.89 -2.00
C PRO A 169 -8.62 -5.54 -2.61
N HIS A 170 -9.62 -5.59 -3.50
CA HIS A 170 -10.01 -4.45 -4.31
C HIS A 170 -10.89 -3.44 -3.56
N ASN A 171 -10.47 -2.19 -3.57
CA ASN A 171 -11.19 -1.05 -3.01
C ASN A 171 -11.69 -0.14 -4.17
N PRO A 172 -12.98 0.24 -4.25
CA PRO A 172 -14.00 0.15 -3.19
C PRO A 172 -14.89 -1.11 -3.25
N LEU A 173 -14.72 -2.00 -4.21
CA LEU A 173 -15.68 -3.08 -4.48
C LEU A 173 -15.65 -4.22 -3.46
N GLY A 174 -14.64 -4.29 -2.57
CA GLY A 174 -14.50 -5.33 -1.56
C GLY A 174 -14.24 -6.73 -2.14
N ILE A 175 -13.68 -6.79 -3.35
CA ILE A 175 -13.39 -8.06 -4.03
C ILE A 175 -12.11 -8.65 -3.46
N VAL A 176 -12.15 -9.90 -3.07
CA VAL A 176 -10.99 -10.74 -2.81
C VAL A 176 -10.81 -11.63 -4.03
N TRP A 177 -9.76 -11.34 -4.80
CA TRP A 177 -9.48 -12.03 -6.05
C TRP A 177 -9.24 -13.53 -5.85
N THR A 178 -9.72 -14.32 -6.78
CA THR A 178 -9.41 -15.76 -6.84
C THR A 178 -7.98 -15.97 -7.35
N ARG A 179 -7.44 -17.15 -7.11
CA ARG A 179 -6.12 -17.54 -7.64
C ARG A 179 -6.10 -17.53 -9.18
N GLU A 180 -7.20 -17.90 -9.79
CA GLU A 180 -7.38 -17.95 -11.23
C GLU A 180 -7.33 -16.54 -11.84
N GLU A 181 -8.06 -15.59 -11.26
CA GLU A 181 -8.07 -14.19 -11.70
C GLU A 181 -6.68 -13.55 -11.55
N LEU A 182 -6.05 -13.71 -10.37
CA LEU A 182 -4.70 -13.20 -10.14
C LEU A 182 -3.67 -13.81 -11.10
N ASN A 183 -3.73 -15.12 -11.33
CA ASN A 183 -2.83 -15.77 -12.29
C ASN A 183 -3.04 -15.23 -13.71
N ARG A 184 -4.29 -15.06 -14.13
CA ARG A 184 -4.60 -14.57 -15.49
C ARG A 184 -4.11 -13.14 -15.68
N MET A 185 -4.39 -12.24 -14.72
CA MET A 185 -3.88 -10.86 -14.78
C MET A 185 -2.33 -10.82 -14.80
N ALA A 186 -1.69 -11.59 -13.92
CA ALA A 186 -0.23 -11.62 -13.85
C ALA A 186 0.41 -12.17 -15.13
N ARG A 187 -0.16 -13.22 -15.74
CA ARG A 187 0.33 -13.78 -17.00
C ARG A 187 0.20 -12.79 -18.16
N ILE A 188 -0.95 -12.14 -18.29
CA ILE A 188 -1.14 -11.10 -19.31
C ILE A 188 -0.10 -9.98 -19.13
N CYS A 189 0.17 -9.56 -17.90
CA CYS A 189 1.20 -8.57 -17.63
C CYS A 189 2.61 -9.05 -18.05
N ILE A 190 2.97 -10.29 -17.70
CA ILE A 190 4.28 -10.86 -18.05
C ILE A 190 4.45 -10.99 -19.57
N GLU A 191 3.43 -11.47 -20.27
CA GLU A 191 3.43 -11.68 -21.72
C GLU A 191 3.56 -10.37 -22.50
N ASN A 192 3.13 -9.26 -21.91
CA ASN A 192 3.19 -7.92 -22.53
C ASN A 192 4.27 -7.01 -21.93
N ASP A 193 5.20 -7.54 -21.12
CA ASP A 193 6.27 -6.78 -20.41
C ASP A 193 5.74 -5.63 -19.54
N VAL A 194 4.56 -5.82 -18.95
CA VAL A 194 3.92 -4.88 -18.03
C VAL A 194 4.40 -5.14 -16.61
N LEU A 195 4.93 -4.13 -15.93
CA LEU A 195 5.31 -4.25 -14.52
C LEU A 195 4.06 -4.33 -13.65
N LEU A 196 3.89 -5.45 -12.94
CA LEU A 196 2.79 -5.63 -11.99
C LEU A 196 3.17 -5.09 -10.60
N VAL A 197 2.44 -4.07 -10.13
CA VAL A 197 2.55 -3.52 -8.78
C VAL A 197 1.26 -3.82 -8.03
N SER A 198 1.35 -4.64 -6.98
CA SER A 198 0.19 -5.09 -6.18
C SER A 198 0.09 -4.27 -4.89
N ASP A 199 -0.96 -3.47 -4.76
CA ASP A 199 -1.34 -2.84 -3.49
C ASP A 199 -2.14 -3.83 -2.65
N GLU A 200 -1.51 -4.37 -1.60
CA GLU A 200 -2.08 -5.37 -0.71
C GLU A 200 -2.38 -4.81 0.70
N ILE A 201 -2.59 -3.49 0.81
CA ILE A 201 -2.83 -2.81 2.11
C ILE A 201 -4.04 -3.36 2.87
N HIS A 202 -5.02 -3.93 2.17
CA HIS A 202 -6.24 -4.51 2.75
C HIS A 202 -6.16 -6.02 3.00
N SER A 203 -5.00 -6.65 2.85
CA SER A 203 -4.80 -8.11 2.91
C SER A 203 -5.31 -8.79 4.19
N ASP A 204 -5.32 -8.08 5.31
CA ASP A 204 -5.80 -8.61 6.60
C ASP A 204 -7.31 -8.38 6.84
N LEU A 205 -7.97 -7.54 6.03
CA LEU A 205 -9.38 -7.17 6.19
C LEU A 205 -10.25 -7.96 5.21
N VAL A 206 -10.25 -9.28 5.38
CA VAL A 206 -10.99 -10.23 4.54
C VAL A 206 -12.07 -10.92 5.36
N PHE A 207 -13.29 -10.91 4.83
CA PHE A 207 -14.49 -11.42 5.52
C PHE A 207 -15.05 -12.67 4.85
N HIS A 208 -16.06 -13.28 5.50
CA HIS A 208 -16.88 -14.36 4.96
C HIS A 208 -16.10 -15.62 4.55
N GLY A 209 -15.06 -15.99 5.31
CA GLY A 209 -14.27 -17.19 5.05
C GLY A 209 -13.36 -17.13 3.82
N LYS A 210 -13.32 -16.02 3.11
CA LYS A 210 -12.33 -15.79 2.04
C LYS A 210 -10.95 -15.62 2.64
N LYS A 211 -9.92 -15.85 1.82
CA LYS A 211 -8.51 -15.68 2.21
C LYS A 211 -7.80 -14.86 1.13
N HIS A 212 -7.06 -13.85 1.56
CA HIS A 212 -6.17 -13.12 0.67
C HIS A 212 -5.06 -14.02 0.15
N ILE A 213 -4.70 -13.85 -1.10
CA ILE A 213 -3.59 -14.53 -1.76
C ILE A 213 -2.58 -13.47 -2.16
N PRO A 214 -1.41 -13.38 -1.51
CA PRO A 214 -0.37 -12.46 -1.95
C PRO A 214 0.05 -12.78 -3.38
N THR A 215 0.03 -11.78 -4.24
CA THR A 215 0.27 -11.95 -5.68
C THR A 215 1.63 -12.61 -5.96
N ALA A 216 2.64 -12.29 -5.15
CA ALA A 216 3.96 -12.89 -5.25
C ALA A 216 4.03 -14.38 -4.83
N THR A 217 2.93 -14.99 -4.36
CA THR A 217 2.89 -16.42 -3.99
C THR A 217 2.25 -17.32 -5.05
N LEU A 218 1.86 -16.76 -6.18
CA LEU A 218 1.16 -17.50 -7.22
C LEU A 218 2.06 -18.54 -7.90
N SER A 219 3.26 -18.13 -8.30
CA SER A 219 4.33 -18.98 -8.82
C SER A 219 5.67 -18.26 -8.70
N GLU A 220 6.79 -18.99 -8.87
CA GLU A 220 8.15 -18.40 -8.85
C GLU A 220 8.36 -17.40 -9.99
N ASP A 221 7.81 -17.68 -11.16
CA ASP A 221 7.88 -16.81 -12.34
C ASP A 221 7.16 -15.48 -12.07
N ILE A 222 5.95 -15.53 -11.51
CA ILE A 222 5.19 -14.34 -11.12
C ILE A 222 5.89 -13.59 -9.98
N ALA A 223 6.40 -14.30 -8.97
CA ALA A 223 7.16 -13.68 -7.87
C ALA A 223 8.36 -12.87 -8.36
N GLY A 224 9.01 -13.31 -9.43
CA GLY A 224 10.15 -12.63 -10.06
C GLY A 224 9.78 -11.35 -10.85
N LYS A 225 8.49 -11.01 -10.96
CA LYS A 225 7.97 -9.90 -11.79
C LYS A 225 7.02 -8.94 -11.05
N VAL A 226 6.67 -9.25 -9.79
CA VAL A 226 5.70 -8.48 -9.01
C VAL A 226 6.41 -7.65 -7.94
N ILE A 227 6.05 -6.37 -7.84
CA ILE A 227 6.32 -5.54 -6.66
C ILE A 227 5.06 -5.54 -5.80
N ALA A 228 5.17 -5.89 -4.52
CA ALA A 228 4.04 -5.84 -3.60
C ALA A 228 4.21 -4.74 -2.55
N CYS A 229 3.14 -3.98 -2.30
CA CYS A 229 3.05 -2.96 -1.28
C CYS A 229 2.13 -3.42 -0.16
N ILE A 230 2.63 -3.52 1.06
CA ILE A 230 1.89 -3.98 2.23
C ILE A 230 1.99 -2.99 3.38
N SER A 231 0.99 -2.98 4.26
CA SER A 231 1.01 -2.13 5.45
C SER A 231 0.10 -2.68 6.53
N GLY A 232 0.53 -2.58 7.79
CA GLY A 232 -0.31 -2.82 8.96
C GLY A 232 -1.22 -1.64 9.33
N THR A 233 -1.14 -0.51 8.63
CA THR A 233 -1.86 0.71 9.02
C THR A 233 -3.38 0.60 8.91
N LYS A 234 -3.88 -0.17 7.95
CA LYS A 234 -5.31 -0.47 7.86
C LYS A 234 -5.72 -1.56 8.86
N THR A 235 -4.91 -2.61 8.98
CA THR A 235 -5.14 -3.74 9.90
C THR A 235 -5.27 -3.28 11.36
N PHE A 236 -4.42 -2.37 11.78
CA PHE A 236 -4.32 -1.93 13.18
C PHE A 236 -4.81 -0.50 13.43
N ASN A 237 -5.49 0.11 12.45
CA ASN A 237 -6.00 1.48 12.56
C ASN A 237 -4.91 2.53 12.87
N LEU A 238 -3.81 2.49 12.14
CA LEU A 238 -2.61 3.30 12.35
C LEU A 238 -2.29 4.23 11.17
N ALA A 239 -3.28 4.59 10.36
CA ALA A 239 -3.05 5.37 9.13
C ALA A 239 -2.27 6.67 9.36
N GLY A 240 -2.49 7.34 10.49
CA GLY A 240 -1.77 8.56 10.88
C GLY A 240 -0.30 8.35 11.25
N LEU A 241 0.17 7.10 11.46
CA LEU A 241 1.57 6.78 11.78
C LEU A 241 2.42 6.47 10.55
N GLN A 242 1.82 6.40 9.39
CA GLN A 242 2.49 6.35 8.09
C GLN A 242 3.63 5.32 7.99
N ALA A 243 3.28 4.04 7.92
CA ALA A 243 4.25 2.95 7.77
C ALA A 243 3.80 1.96 6.70
N SER A 244 4.71 1.54 5.84
CA SER A 244 4.50 0.46 4.86
C SER A 244 5.80 -0.23 4.49
N ALA A 245 5.69 -1.39 3.86
CA ALA A 245 6.80 -2.09 3.25
C ALA A 245 6.53 -2.34 1.77
N VAL A 246 7.58 -2.28 0.98
CA VAL A 246 7.60 -2.61 -0.44
C VAL A 246 8.48 -3.83 -0.63
N ILE A 247 7.95 -4.88 -1.23
CA ILE A 247 8.64 -6.13 -1.48
C ILE A 247 8.98 -6.21 -2.97
N PHE A 248 10.27 -6.34 -3.27
CA PHE A 248 10.79 -6.33 -4.64
C PHE A 248 11.06 -7.75 -5.14
N PRO A 249 10.95 -7.99 -6.46
CA PRO A 249 11.29 -9.28 -7.05
C PRO A 249 12.82 -9.54 -7.04
N ASN A 250 13.64 -8.48 -7.03
CA ASN A 250 15.09 -8.57 -7.09
C ASN A 250 15.78 -7.35 -6.43
N GLU A 251 17.08 -7.49 -6.20
CA GLU A 251 17.91 -6.48 -5.55
C GLU A 251 18.12 -5.22 -6.40
N GLU A 252 18.10 -5.35 -7.72
CA GLU A 252 18.31 -4.21 -8.62
C GLU A 252 17.15 -3.19 -8.49
N MET A 253 15.91 -3.67 -8.58
CA MET A 253 14.72 -2.82 -8.43
C MET A 253 14.65 -2.22 -7.02
N LYS A 254 14.94 -3.04 -5.99
CA LYS A 254 15.03 -2.56 -4.61
C LYS A 254 16.04 -1.43 -4.47
N ARG A 255 17.26 -1.63 -4.98
CA ARG A 255 18.33 -0.64 -4.89
C ARG A 255 17.96 0.68 -5.59
N LYS A 256 17.27 0.61 -6.75
CA LYS A 256 16.76 1.80 -7.46
C LYS A 256 15.76 2.57 -6.58
N PHE A 257 14.86 1.85 -5.93
CA PHE A 257 13.89 2.44 -5.01
C PHE A 257 14.56 3.02 -3.76
N ASP A 258 15.45 2.28 -3.11
CA ASP A 258 16.16 2.75 -1.91
C ASP A 258 17.00 4.00 -2.19
N THR A 259 17.66 4.06 -3.34
CA THR A 259 18.43 5.24 -3.74
C THR A 259 17.53 6.48 -3.88
N PHE A 260 16.34 6.32 -4.45
CA PHE A 260 15.37 7.41 -4.56
C PHE A 260 14.84 7.83 -3.18
N TRP A 261 14.47 6.87 -2.32
CA TRP A 261 14.03 7.16 -0.96
C TRP A 261 15.09 7.85 -0.13
N MET A 262 16.36 7.41 -0.23
CA MET A 262 17.47 8.08 0.44
C MET A 262 17.62 9.54 0.04
N ALA A 263 17.33 9.88 -1.19
CA ALA A 263 17.36 11.27 -1.65
C ALA A 263 16.20 12.12 -1.12
N MET A 264 15.10 11.48 -0.71
CA MET A 264 13.94 12.14 -0.10
C MET A 264 14.02 12.19 1.44
N GLU A 265 14.83 11.33 2.06
CA GLU A 265 15.14 11.39 3.49
C GLU A 265 16.14 12.50 3.79
N ASP A 266 15.97 13.17 4.92
CA ASP A 266 16.79 14.28 5.37
C ASP A 266 18.29 13.93 5.54
N VAL A 267 19.12 14.93 5.67
CA VAL A 267 20.59 15.07 5.71
C VAL A 267 21.38 13.95 6.42
N TYR A 268 20.76 13.17 7.29
CA TYR A 268 21.43 12.16 8.12
C TYR A 268 22.24 11.10 7.33
N LYS A 269 21.79 10.68 6.18
CA LYS A 269 22.48 9.64 5.39
C LYS A 269 23.67 10.15 4.56
N ARG A 270 23.74 11.44 4.29
CA ARG A 270 24.93 12.05 3.66
C ARG A 270 26.15 11.98 4.58
N GLN A 271 25.95 12.00 5.88
CA GLN A 271 27.03 11.86 6.87
C GLN A 271 27.60 10.44 6.91
N ALA A 272 26.76 9.42 6.78
CA ALA A 272 27.19 8.02 6.75
C ALA A 272 27.96 7.63 5.47
N GLN A 273 27.86 8.46 4.43
CA GLN A 273 28.59 8.25 3.15
C GLN A 273 29.91 9.04 3.07
N GLY A 274 30.41 9.57 4.18
CA GLY A 274 31.71 10.24 4.25
C GLY A 274 31.78 11.64 3.64
N LEU A 275 30.64 12.28 3.40
CA LEU A 275 30.61 13.68 2.99
C LEU A 275 30.87 14.60 4.20
N PRO A 276 31.68 15.68 4.05
CA PRO A 276 31.99 16.57 5.16
C PRO A 276 30.72 17.21 5.72
N VAL A 277 30.55 17.09 7.04
CA VAL A 277 29.47 17.76 7.78
C VAL A 277 29.79 19.24 7.82
N GLN A 278 29.04 20.07 7.10
CA GLN A 278 28.98 21.48 7.43
C GLN A 278 27.96 21.67 8.56
N VAL A 279 28.46 21.87 9.76
CA VAL A 279 27.64 22.25 10.90
C VAL A 279 27.21 23.69 10.68
N TRP A 280 25.93 23.91 10.44
CA TRP A 280 25.32 25.23 10.47
C TRP A 280 24.83 25.50 11.90
N PHE A 281 25.42 26.50 12.55
CA PHE A 281 24.89 27.14 13.73
C PHE A 281 24.27 28.47 13.32
#